data_386b624e6862b6520ccde63c69753b26
#
_entry.id   386b624e6862b6520ccde63c69753b26
#
_cell.length_a   1.000
_cell.length_b   1.000
_cell.length_c   1.000
_cell.angle_alpha   90.00
_cell.angle_beta   90.00
_cell.angle_gamma   90.00
#
_symmetry.space_group_name_H-M   'P 1'
#
loop_
_entity.id
_entity.type
_entity.pdbx_description
1 polymer ?
#
loop_
_entity_poly.entity_id
_entity_poly.type
_entity_poly.pdbx_seq_one_letter_code
_entity_poly.pdbx_strand_id
1 'polypeptide(L)'
;MIRQISLPQRTGIAMRTSAIVALGLFGPAVCYAQNAANVRTTLALNTRTPETADDFTRQSTPTQNVPALTLRRAIELALQNSKDLQLAKIQSRLSDHSALITRAEFMPNLYAGSGAGYTNGIPETPGGRAPAIFDVTYTQEVLNEPLRGQAKELQEQAKAQKIALEEVRDNVIVRTAMAFLELGKVCHSLGLLRAEQESADKILQVTAGRESEGFELSIEVTRAQLTEAQVVQRILQLEGRQDELEVFLRAQIGLAQDSPIEVLPEDLPGQAEQEGANLVAMAMQNNTSLRLAEADVRAKEFRLKGEKRGFFPTLQLVSVYSLLGRFNNYDQFFKTFQRNNFNAGIQVQMPLFSARTKANVGLADVNLEASKASLSNKKIEVTADVRQKTRSVREKDAAKEVARLELQLAQQDVAVFQSQYSEGKLNLREVEKARLTENERWMAYLDATFARQQAQLELLRVAGQLNKVWQ
;
A
#
# COMPACT_ATOMS: atom_id res chain seq x y z
N MET A 1 -50.15 -36.69 24.02
CA MET A 1 -50.56 -37.71 23.04
C MET A 1 -49.62 -37.62 21.87
N ILE A 2 -48.76 -38.62 21.80
CA ILE A 2 -47.68 -38.84 20.88
C ILE A 2 -48.24 -39.38 19.57
N ARG A 3 -47.80 -38.84 18.42
CA ARG A 3 -47.77 -39.65 17.19
C ARG A 3 -46.53 -39.28 16.38
N GLN A 4 -45.57 -40.16 16.44
CA GLN A 4 -44.50 -40.39 15.48
C GLN A 4 -45.12 -40.85 14.16
N ILE A 5 -44.61 -40.32 13.03
CA ILE A 5 -44.71 -40.99 11.75
C ILE A 5 -43.33 -40.99 11.10
N SER A 6 -42.94 -42.19 10.75
CA SER A 6 -41.67 -42.74 10.28
C SER A 6 -41.29 -42.28 8.85
N LEU A 7 -39.95 -42.20 8.64
CA LEU A 7 -39.28 -42.22 7.34
C LEU A 7 -39.45 -43.54 6.59
N PRO A 8 -39.37 -43.56 5.28
CA PRO A 8 -38.79 -44.70 4.59
C PRO A 8 -37.42 -44.40 3.94
N GLN A 9 -36.58 -45.38 4.09
CA GLN A 9 -35.22 -45.51 3.53
C GLN A 9 -35.26 -45.91 2.03
N ARG A 10 -34.18 -45.47 1.37
CA ARG A 10 -33.39 -46.15 0.33
C ARG A 10 -34.05 -46.46 -1.03
N THR A 11 -33.48 -45.90 -2.07
CA THR A 11 -32.90 -46.71 -3.16
C THR A 11 -31.73 -45.95 -3.80
N GLY A 12 -30.58 -46.60 -3.84
CA GLY A 12 -29.40 -46.13 -4.53
C GLY A 12 -29.52 -46.35 -6.04
N ILE A 13 -28.99 -45.39 -6.81
CA ILE A 13 -28.70 -45.62 -8.24
C ILE A 13 -27.25 -45.24 -8.48
N ALA A 14 -26.57 -46.17 -9.16
CA ALA A 14 -25.18 -46.31 -9.43
C ALA A 14 -24.63 -45.15 -10.28
N MET A 15 -23.38 -44.76 -9.93
CA MET A 15 -22.45 -44.05 -10.80
C MET A 15 -22.24 -44.80 -12.12
N ARG A 16 -22.44 -44.10 -13.22
CA ARG A 16 -21.81 -44.47 -14.51
C ARG A 16 -20.89 -43.33 -14.92
N THR A 17 -19.63 -43.63 -14.85
CA THR A 17 -18.51 -42.92 -15.47
C THR A 17 -18.72 -42.87 -16.97
N SER A 18 -18.77 -41.67 -17.53
CA SER A 18 -18.71 -41.43 -18.97
C SER A 18 -17.41 -40.69 -19.30
N ALA A 19 -16.70 -41.32 -20.23
CA ALA A 19 -15.40 -40.92 -20.73
C ALA A 19 -15.41 -39.53 -21.41
N ILE A 20 -14.40 -38.73 -21.09
CA ILE A 20 -14.07 -37.50 -21.80
C ILE A 20 -13.33 -37.87 -23.07
N VAL A 21 -13.95 -37.65 -24.21
CA VAL A 21 -13.29 -37.72 -25.54
C VAL A 21 -12.62 -36.36 -25.77
N ALA A 22 -11.29 -36.35 -25.75
CA ALA A 22 -10.49 -35.21 -26.16
C ALA A 22 -10.46 -35.13 -27.69
N LEU A 23 -11.15 -34.16 -28.27
CA LEU A 23 -11.00 -33.81 -29.69
C LEU A 23 -9.86 -32.79 -29.81
N GLY A 24 -8.72 -33.24 -30.36
CA GLY A 24 -7.62 -32.39 -30.77
C GLY A 24 -8.03 -31.56 -31.98
N LEU A 25 -7.99 -30.26 -31.87
CA LEU A 25 -8.11 -29.32 -32.99
C LEU A 25 -6.72 -28.97 -33.50
N PHE A 26 -6.40 -29.50 -34.67
CA PHE A 26 -5.28 -29.05 -35.52
C PHE A 26 -5.57 -27.64 -36.02
N GLY A 27 -4.78 -26.65 -35.59
CA GLY A 27 -4.71 -25.33 -36.19
C GLY A 27 -3.52 -25.27 -37.18
N PRO A 28 -3.65 -24.60 -38.33
CA PRO A 28 -2.53 -24.50 -39.29
C PRO A 28 -1.48 -23.51 -38.78
N ALA A 29 -0.25 -23.98 -38.68
CA ALA A 29 0.93 -23.18 -38.42
C ALA A 29 1.20 -22.28 -39.63
N VAL A 30 1.07 -20.98 -39.45
CA VAL A 30 1.60 -19.97 -40.38
C VAL A 30 3.06 -19.74 -40.04
N CYS A 31 3.96 -20.30 -40.92
CA CYS A 31 5.38 -19.98 -40.88
C CYS A 31 5.61 -18.53 -41.32
N TYR A 32 6.02 -17.69 -40.36
CA TYR A 32 6.75 -16.46 -40.72
C TYR A 32 8.25 -16.75 -40.68
N ALA A 33 8.85 -16.76 -41.87
CA ALA A 33 10.30 -16.75 -42.03
C ALA A 33 10.82 -15.36 -41.65
N GLN A 34 11.64 -15.27 -40.63
CA GLN A 34 12.39 -14.06 -40.34
C GLN A 34 13.88 -14.29 -40.60
N ASN A 35 14.41 -13.42 -41.41
CA ASN A 35 15.80 -13.24 -41.79
C ASN A 35 16.74 -13.27 -40.59
N ALA A 36 17.61 -14.26 -40.54
CA ALA A 36 18.81 -14.25 -39.72
C ALA A 36 19.91 -13.47 -40.44
N ALA A 37 20.14 -12.24 -40.04
CA ALA A 37 21.31 -11.48 -40.44
C ALA A 37 22.52 -11.94 -39.62
N ASN A 38 23.55 -12.38 -40.33
CA ASN A 38 24.87 -12.78 -39.88
C ASN A 38 25.52 -11.74 -38.95
N VAL A 39 25.86 -12.12 -37.74
CA VAL A 39 26.94 -11.49 -36.98
C VAL A 39 28.04 -12.55 -36.79
N ARG A 40 29.06 -12.47 -37.63
CA ARG A 40 30.33 -13.19 -37.44
C ARG A 40 31.11 -12.50 -36.33
N THR A 41 31.17 -13.12 -35.15
CA THR A 41 32.12 -12.73 -34.12
C THR A 41 33.42 -13.47 -34.37
N THR A 42 34.42 -12.76 -34.85
CA THR A 42 35.80 -13.24 -34.96
C THR A 42 36.45 -13.26 -33.59
N LEU A 43 36.70 -14.45 -33.07
CA LEU A 43 37.58 -14.68 -31.92
C LEU A 43 39.04 -14.47 -32.39
N ALA A 44 39.63 -13.34 -32.01
CA ALA A 44 41.08 -13.15 -32.09
C ALA A 44 41.71 -13.63 -30.80
N LEU A 45 42.37 -14.79 -30.85
CA LEU A 45 43.31 -15.20 -29.80
C LEU A 45 44.54 -14.27 -29.84
N ASN A 46 44.70 -13.48 -28.80
CA ASN A 46 45.92 -12.71 -28.58
C ASN A 46 46.71 -13.38 -27.45
N THR A 47 47.65 -14.22 -27.87
CA THR A 47 48.76 -14.71 -26.98
C THR A 47 49.72 -13.57 -26.73
N ARG A 48 49.79 -13.09 -25.49
CA ARG A 48 50.91 -12.29 -25.01
C ARG A 48 51.53 -12.94 -23.78
N THR A 49 52.82 -13.16 -23.89
CA THR A 49 53.82 -13.59 -22.93
C THR A 49 53.83 -12.76 -21.63
N PRO A 50 54.24 -13.34 -20.50
CA PRO A 50 54.27 -12.63 -19.21
C PRO A 50 55.55 -11.77 -19.14
N GLU A 51 55.36 -10.49 -18.93
CA GLU A 51 56.44 -9.56 -18.57
C GLU A 51 56.19 -8.95 -17.18
N THR A 52 57.09 -9.28 -16.28
CA THR A 52 57.57 -8.62 -15.06
C THR A 52 56.58 -7.88 -14.15
N ALA A 53 56.54 -8.41 -12.92
CA ALA A 53 56.07 -7.74 -11.72
C ALA A 53 56.81 -6.41 -11.49
N ASP A 54 56.03 -5.38 -11.18
CA ASP A 54 56.28 -4.28 -10.25
C ASP A 54 55.45 -3.07 -10.69
N ASP A 55 54.27 -2.93 -10.15
CA ASP A 55 53.71 -1.64 -9.73
C ASP A 55 52.36 -1.87 -9.05
N PHE A 56 52.36 -2.32 -7.80
CA PHE A 56 51.18 -2.19 -6.94
C PHE A 56 51.07 -0.72 -6.47
N THR A 57 50.81 0.18 -7.39
CA THR A 57 50.23 1.46 -7.04
C THR A 57 48.84 1.21 -6.52
N ARG A 58 48.65 1.30 -5.22
CA ARG A 58 47.37 1.41 -4.55
C ARG A 58 46.54 2.46 -5.29
N GLN A 59 45.67 2.04 -6.18
CA GLN A 59 44.52 2.84 -6.59
C GLN A 59 43.64 2.95 -5.34
N SER A 60 43.82 4.06 -4.62
CA SER A 60 42.82 4.55 -3.70
C SER A 60 41.49 4.62 -4.49
N THR A 61 40.62 3.67 -4.22
CA THR A 61 39.22 3.77 -4.62
C THR A 61 38.72 5.17 -4.25
N PRO A 62 38.17 5.94 -5.18
CA PRO A 62 37.61 7.22 -4.81
C PRO A 62 36.54 6.92 -3.76
N THR A 63 36.71 7.49 -2.59
CA THR A 63 35.69 7.54 -1.55
C THR A 63 34.46 8.12 -2.24
N GLN A 64 33.50 7.29 -2.60
CA GLN A 64 32.23 7.76 -3.10
C GLN A 64 31.69 8.68 -2.01
N ASN A 65 31.66 9.97 -2.31
CA ASN A 65 30.96 10.95 -1.51
C ASN A 65 29.49 10.51 -1.47
N VAL A 66 29.13 9.72 -0.47
CA VAL A 66 27.75 9.31 -0.24
C VAL A 66 27.01 10.61 0.10
N PRO A 67 26.11 11.10 -0.74
CA PRO A 67 25.38 12.30 -0.41
C PRO A 67 24.55 11.99 0.83
N ALA A 68 24.85 12.69 1.93
CA ALA A 68 24.10 12.55 3.17
C ALA A 68 22.61 12.74 2.89
N LEU A 69 21.80 11.75 3.30
CA LEU A 69 20.38 11.72 3.05
C LEU A 69 19.64 12.66 4.00
N THR A 70 18.96 13.67 3.47
CA THR A 70 18.06 14.53 4.24
C THR A 70 16.65 13.92 4.30
N LEU A 71 15.87 14.26 5.33
CA LEU A 71 14.49 13.77 5.48
C LEU A 71 13.64 14.12 4.25
N ARG A 72 13.75 15.35 3.76
CA ARG A 72 13.03 15.80 2.55
C ARG A 72 13.41 14.93 1.34
N ARG A 73 14.69 14.69 1.14
CA ARG A 73 15.17 13.88 0.01
C ARG A 73 14.73 12.41 0.10
N ALA A 74 14.73 11.84 1.31
CA ALA A 74 14.21 10.50 1.56
C ALA A 74 12.73 10.38 1.17
N ILE A 75 11.90 11.35 1.56
CA ILE A 75 10.47 11.37 1.21
C ILE A 75 10.28 11.54 -0.30
N GLU A 76 11.01 12.44 -0.96
CA GLU A 76 10.93 12.63 -2.42
C GLU A 76 11.24 11.32 -3.17
N LEU A 77 12.32 10.65 -2.80
CA LEU A 77 12.71 9.36 -3.40
C LEU A 77 11.69 8.27 -3.11
N ALA A 78 11.17 8.20 -1.89
CA ALA A 78 10.13 7.23 -1.54
C ALA A 78 8.85 7.43 -2.36
N LEU A 79 8.43 8.67 -2.59
CA LEU A 79 7.26 8.99 -3.43
C LEU A 79 7.48 8.61 -4.92
N GLN A 80 8.72 8.59 -5.38
CA GLN A 80 9.07 8.17 -6.75
C GLN A 80 9.13 6.64 -6.88
N ASN A 81 9.69 5.95 -5.89
CA ASN A 81 10.10 4.55 -6.00
C ASN A 81 9.23 3.56 -5.22
N SER A 82 8.37 4.02 -4.29
CA SER A 82 7.55 3.14 -3.46
C SER A 82 6.67 2.20 -4.29
N LYS A 83 6.78 0.91 -4.01
CA LYS A 83 5.96 -0.13 -4.65
C LYS A 83 4.49 -0.03 -4.27
N ASP A 84 4.20 0.36 -3.03
CA ASP A 84 2.83 0.59 -2.54
C ASP A 84 2.15 1.67 -3.37
N LEU A 85 2.86 2.77 -3.64
CA LEU A 85 2.33 3.87 -4.43
C LEU A 85 2.14 3.49 -5.91
N GLN A 86 3.06 2.68 -6.48
CA GLN A 86 2.91 2.14 -7.82
C GLN A 86 1.67 1.24 -7.93
N LEU A 87 1.46 0.34 -6.94
CA LEU A 87 0.28 -0.52 -6.88
C LEU A 87 -1.01 0.29 -6.77
N ALA A 88 -1.06 1.30 -5.89
CA ALA A 88 -2.21 2.17 -5.74
C ALA A 88 -2.54 2.95 -7.02
N LYS A 89 -1.52 3.40 -7.78
CA LYS A 89 -1.70 4.00 -9.12
C LYS A 89 -2.32 3.01 -10.12
N ILE A 90 -1.92 1.74 -10.07
CA ILE A 90 -2.50 0.69 -10.92
C ILE A 90 -3.95 0.44 -10.54
N GLN A 91 -4.28 0.35 -9.24
CA GLN A 91 -5.65 0.17 -8.75
C GLN A 91 -6.55 1.34 -9.14
N SER A 92 -6.05 2.58 -9.09
CA SER A 92 -6.80 3.75 -9.57
C SER A 92 -7.12 3.64 -11.06
N ARG A 93 -6.15 3.24 -11.90
CA ARG A 93 -6.38 3.01 -13.34
C ARG A 93 -7.35 1.87 -13.59
N LEU A 94 -7.28 0.78 -12.82
CA LEU A 94 -8.24 -0.33 -12.89
C LEU A 94 -9.67 0.16 -12.65
N SER A 95 -9.88 1.00 -11.64
CA SER A 95 -11.18 1.56 -11.33
C SER A 95 -11.68 2.53 -12.42
N ASP A 96 -10.79 3.37 -12.99
CA ASP A 96 -11.12 4.22 -14.13
C ASP A 96 -11.59 3.38 -15.34
N HIS A 97 -10.88 2.28 -15.67
CA HIS A 97 -11.26 1.39 -16.77
C HIS A 97 -12.56 0.61 -16.48
N SER A 98 -12.81 0.21 -15.24
CA SER A 98 -14.07 -0.43 -14.85
C SER A 98 -15.28 0.51 -15.06
N ALA A 99 -15.11 1.79 -14.75
CA ALA A 99 -16.13 2.80 -15.04
C ALA A 99 -16.34 3.01 -16.55
N LEU A 100 -15.27 2.93 -17.35
CA LEU A 100 -15.34 3.05 -18.81
C LEU A 100 -16.08 1.86 -19.45
N ILE A 101 -15.91 0.63 -18.95
CA ILE A 101 -16.61 -0.57 -19.47
C ILE A 101 -18.13 -0.35 -19.41
N THR A 102 -18.66 0.03 -18.25
CA THR A 102 -20.12 0.26 -18.12
C THR A 102 -20.60 1.45 -18.95
N ARG A 103 -19.77 2.47 -19.11
CA ARG A 103 -20.11 3.61 -20.00
C ARG A 103 -20.07 3.22 -21.47
N ALA A 104 -19.22 2.25 -21.86
CA ALA A 104 -19.10 1.80 -23.23
C ALA A 104 -20.37 1.09 -23.74
N GLU A 105 -21.25 0.59 -22.87
CA GLU A 105 -22.56 0.06 -23.26
C GLU A 105 -23.44 1.11 -23.94
N PHE A 106 -23.26 2.40 -23.61
CA PHE A 106 -23.96 3.50 -24.28
C PHE A 106 -23.30 3.95 -25.58
N MET A 107 -22.15 3.36 -25.92
CA MET A 107 -21.45 3.61 -27.17
C MET A 107 -21.80 2.58 -28.22
N PRO A 108 -21.57 2.85 -29.52
CA PRO A 108 -21.71 1.86 -30.57
C PRO A 108 -20.79 0.67 -30.32
N ASN A 109 -21.36 -0.54 -30.21
CA ASN A 109 -20.65 -1.79 -30.12
C ASN A 109 -20.92 -2.63 -31.34
N LEU A 110 -19.88 -3.05 -32.06
CA LEU A 110 -19.94 -3.81 -33.29
C LEU A 110 -19.23 -5.14 -33.12
N TYR A 111 -19.94 -6.23 -33.32
CA TYR A 111 -19.41 -7.57 -33.21
C TYR A 111 -19.54 -8.29 -34.55
N ALA A 112 -18.52 -8.99 -34.97
CA ALA A 112 -18.53 -9.86 -36.12
C ALA A 112 -18.38 -11.31 -35.69
N GLY A 113 -19.17 -12.20 -36.23
CA GLY A 113 -19.19 -13.61 -35.85
C GLY A 113 -19.53 -14.54 -37.00
N SER A 114 -19.55 -15.82 -36.72
CA SER A 114 -20.02 -16.90 -37.58
C SER A 114 -20.67 -17.97 -36.73
N GLY A 115 -21.77 -18.55 -37.19
CA GLY A 115 -22.45 -19.64 -36.50
C GLY A 115 -22.86 -20.73 -37.47
N ALA A 116 -22.40 -21.95 -37.21
CA ALA A 116 -22.82 -23.15 -37.96
C ALA A 116 -23.45 -24.17 -36.99
N GLY A 117 -24.42 -24.91 -37.47
CA GLY A 117 -25.08 -25.95 -36.68
C GLY A 117 -25.92 -26.86 -37.56
N TYR A 118 -26.20 -28.07 -37.10
CA TYR A 118 -27.17 -28.96 -37.68
C TYR A 118 -28.53 -28.72 -37.04
N THR A 119 -29.56 -28.49 -37.83
CA THR A 119 -30.93 -28.31 -37.36
C THR A 119 -31.87 -29.28 -38.07
N ASN A 120 -32.82 -29.83 -37.34
CA ASN A 120 -33.95 -30.61 -37.89
C ASN A 120 -35.23 -29.87 -37.50
N GLY A 121 -35.92 -29.28 -38.49
CA GLY A 121 -37.04 -28.39 -38.28
C GLY A 121 -36.72 -26.93 -38.58
N ILE A 122 -37.01 -26.00 -37.65
CA ILE A 122 -36.67 -24.58 -37.82
C ILE A 122 -35.14 -24.39 -37.77
N PRO A 123 -34.55 -23.70 -38.74
CA PRO A 123 -33.09 -23.54 -38.80
C PRO A 123 -32.59 -22.54 -37.75
N GLU A 124 -32.12 -23.08 -36.64
CA GLU A 124 -31.53 -22.30 -35.55
C GLU A 124 -30.15 -22.84 -35.16
N THR A 125 -29.24 -21.97 -34.78
CA THR A 125 -28.02 -22.35 -34.08
C THR A 125 -28.30 -22.63 -32.61
N PRO A 126 -27.39 -23.28 -31.83
CA PRO A 126 -27.59 -23.46 -30.41
C PRO A 126 -27.87 -22.18 -29.63
N GLY A 127 -27.58 -21.00 -30.18
CA GLY A 127 -27.89 -19.67 -29.62
C GLY A 127 -29.26 -19.09 -30.11
N GLY A 128 -30.13 -19.84 -30.76
CA GLY A 128 -31.43 -19.37 -31.24
C GLY A 128 -31.39 -18.42 -32.43
N ARG A 129 -30.31 -18.46 -33.23
CA ARG A 129 -30.13 -17.64 -34.45
C ARG A 129 -30.08 -18.52 -35.68
N ALA A 130 -30.48 -17.98 -36.84
CA ALA A 130 -30.32 -18.68 -38.10
C ALA A 130 -28.80 -18.91 -38.40
N PRO A 131 -28.44 -20.08 -39.00
CA PRO A 131 -27.07 -20.39 -39.33
C PRO A 131 -26.47 -19.35 -40.30
N ALA A 132 -25.43 -18.67 -39.91
CA ALA A 132 -24.80 -17.63 -40.71
C ALA A 132 -23.33 -17.97 -40.99
N ILE A 133 -22.90 -17.82 -42.26
CA ILE A 133 -21.46 -17.87 -42.62
C ILE A 133 -20.75 -16.69 -41.95
N PHE A 134 -21.44 -15.55 -41.94
CA PHE A 134 -20.94 -14.32 -41.37
C PHE A 134 -22.09 -13.50 -40.82
N ASP A 135 -21.95 -12.98 -39.63
CA ASP A 135 -22.90 -12.03 -39.04
C ASP A 135 -22.15 -10.83 -38.46
N VAL A 136 -22.79 -9.66 -38.55
CA VAL A 136 -22.34 -8.44 -37.91
C VAL A 136 -23.49 -7.93 -37.06
N THR A 137 -23.25 -7.79 -35.77
CA THR A 137 -24.23 -7.29 -34.82
C THR A 137 -23.81 -5.94 -34.27
N TYR A 138 -24.62 -4.94 -34.42
CA TYR A 138 -24.49 -3.63 -33.78
C TYR A 138 -25.46 -3.57 -32.60
N THR A 139 -24.96 -3.14 -31.47
CA THR A 139 -25.74 -2.89 -30.27
C THR A 139 -25.36 -1.58 -29.59
N GLN A 140 -26.36 -0.85 -29.11
CA GLN A 140 -26.11 0.38 -28.35
C GLN A 140 -27.29 0.64 -27.39
N GLU A 141 -26.98 0.81 -26.12
CA GLU A 141 -27.94 1.31 -25.14
C GLU A 141 -28.14 2.82 -25.32
N VAL A 142 -29.37 3.24 -25.59
CA VAL A 142 -29.70 4.67 -25.74
C VAL A 142 -30.27 5.22 -24.44
N LEU A 143 -31.20 4.48 -23.85
CA LEU A 143 -31.85 4.81 -22.59
C LEU A 143 -31.94 3.58 -21.70
N ASN A 144 -31.17 3.62 -20.61
CA ASN A 144 -31.19 2.60 -19.56
C ASN A 144 -30.79 3.28 -18.26
N GLU A 145 -31.77 3.74 -17.48
CA GLU A 145 -31.53 4.53 -16.28
C GLU A 145 -30.81 3.74 -15.15
N PRO A 146 -31.15 2.45 -14.87
CA PRO A 146 -30.36 1.64 -13.94
C PRO A 146 -28.91 1.51 -14.34
N LEU A 147 -28.62 1.24 -15.61
CA LEU A 147 -27.27 1.15 -16.14
C LEU A 147 -26.54 2.50 -16.07
N ARG A 148 -27.25 3.61 -16.34
CA ARG A 148 -26.71 4.97 -16.20
C ARG A 148 -26.39 5.30 -14.74
N GLY A 149 -27.24 4.87 -13.81
CA GLY A 149 -26.98 4.97 -12.36
C GLY A 149 -25.74 4.21 -11.96
N GLN A 150 -25.59 2.97 -12.46
CA GLN A 150 -24.40 2.14 -12.24
C GLN A 150 -23.12 2.76 -12.81
N ALA A 151 -23.17 3.29 -14.04
CA ALA A 151 -22.03 3.95 -14.65
C ALA A 151 -21.56 5.16 -13.82
N LYS A 152 -22.50 5.95 -13.28
CA LYS A 152 -22.19 7.07 -12.40
C LYS A 152 -21.67 6.62 -11.02
N GLU A 153 -22.22 5.55 -10.45
CA GLU A 153 -21.70 4.94 -9.23
C GLU A 153 -20.23 4.55 -9.40
N LEU A 154 -19.90 3.81 -10.47
CA LEU A 154 -18.53 3.41 -10.78
C LEU A 154 -17.60 4.60 -11.05
N GLN A 155 -18.11 5.67 -11.66
CA GLN A 155 -17.36 6.89 -11.85
C GLN A 155 -17.02 7.58 -10.52
N GLU A 156 -17.94 7.63 -9.56
CA GLU A 156 -17.66 8.15 -8.21
C GLU A 156 -16.72 7.22 -7.44
N GLN A 157 -16.83 5.89 -7.61
CA GLN A 157 -15.88 4.93 -7.05
C GLN A 157 -14.46 5.11 -7.64
N ALA A 158 -14.35 5.42 -8.93
CA ALA A 158 -13.06 5.74 -9.55
C ALA A 158 -12.45 7.04 -8.96
N LYS A 159 -13.28 8.06 -8.65
CA LYS A 159 -12.81 9.26 -7.92
C LYS A 159 -12.41 8.91 -6.49
N ALA A 160 -13.16 8.06 -5.79
CA ALA A 160 -12.81 7.57 -4.47
C ALA A 160 -11.44 6.86 -4.49
N GLN A 161 -11.16 6.06 -5.52
CA GLN A 161 -9.87 5.39 -5.65
C GLN A 161 -8.70 6.35 -5.85
N LYS A 162 -8.93 7.53 -6.46
CA LYS A 162 -7.91 8.60 -6.51
C LYS A 162 -7.66 9.22 -5.13
N ILE A 163 -8.70 9.34 -4.31
CA ILE A 163 -8.54 9.78 -2.91
C ILE A 163 -7.80 8.70 -2.10
N ALA A 164 -8.10 7.41 -2.32
CA ALA A 164 -7.37 6.31 -1.69
C ALA A 164 -5.87 6.30 -2.07
N LEU A 165 -5.54 6.70 -3.31
CA LEU A 165 -4.14 6.90 -3.72
C LEU A 165 -3.45 8.02 -2.92
N GLU A 166 -4.16 9.12 -2.59
CA GLU A 166 -3.65 10.15 -1.69
C GLU A 166 -3.37 9.60 -0.29
N GLU A 167 -4.25 8.74 0.25
CA GLU A 167 -4.05 8.08 1.54
C GLU A 167 -2.80 7.17 1.55
N VAL A 168 -2.60 6.39 0.49
CA VAL A 168 -1.37 5.57 0.35
C VAL A 168 -0.13 6.46 0.28
N ARG A 169 -0.19 7.59 -0.43
CA ARG A 169 0.88 8.59 -0.46
C ARG A 169 1.21 9.12 0.93
N ASP A 170 0.20 9.52 1.69
CA ASP A 170 0.36 10.00 3.06
C ASP A 170 0.99 8.93 3.97
N ASN A 171 0.57 7.67 3.84
CA ASN A 171 1.13 6.55 4.58
C ASN A 171 2.61 6.29 4.20
N VAL A 172 2.99 6.44 2.93
CA VAL A 172 4.40 6.34 2.48
C VAL A 172 5.22 7.46 3.10
N ILE A 173 4.73 8.71 3.10
CA ILE A 173 5.41 9.85 3.73
C ILE A 173 5.66 9.58 5.21
N VAL A 174 4.61 9.21 5.95
CA VAL A 174 4.70 8.98 7.41
C VAL A 174 5.67 7.83 7.71
N ARG A 175 5.54 6.69 7.04
CA ARG A 175 6.42 5.52 7.27
C ARG A 175 7.88 5.83 6.96
N THR A 176 8.15 6.54 5.86
CA THR A 176 9.52 6.94 5.49
C THR A 176 10.08 7.93 6.48
N ALA A 177 9.30 8.95 6.89
CA ALA A 177 9.73 9.92 7.88
C ALA A 177 10.00 9.28 9.25
N MET A 178 9.14 8.39 9.71
CA MET A 178 9.35 7.66 10.97
C MET A 178 10.61 6.80 10.93
N ALA A 179 10.82 6.03 9.86
CA ALA A 179 12.00 5.19 9.72
C ALA A 179 13.30 6.02 9.66
N PHE A 180 13.26 7.17 8.96
CA PHE A 180 14.39 8.09 8.88
C PHE A 180 14.76 8.69 10.25
N LEU A 181 13.76 9.20 10.98
CA LEU A 181 13.94 9.79 12.31
C LEU A 181 14.38 8.73 13.34
N GLU A 182 13.83 7.52 13.26
CA GLU A 182 14.22 6.41 14.11
C GLU A 182 15.67 5.98 13.83
N LEU A 183 16.07 5.91 12.55
CA LEU A 183 17.45 5.58 12.18
C LEU A 183 18.42 6.64 12.75
N GLY A 184 18.11 7.92 12.63
CA GLY A 184 18.91 9.00 13.24
C GLY A 184 19.03 8.85 14.76
N LYS A 185 17.93 8.51 15.45
CA LYS A 185 17.92 8.22 16.89
C LYS A 185 18.82 7.02 17.21
N VAL A 186 18.68 5.91 16.48
CA VAL A 186 19.45 4.67 16.70
C VAL A 186 20.95 4.92 16.49
N CYS A 187 21.35 5.62 15.42
CA CYS A 187 22.75 5.97 15.20
C CYS A 187 23.35 6.80 16.34
N HIS A 188 22.58 7.78 16.85
CA HIS A 188 23.03 8.59 17.99
C HIS A 188 23.12 7.74 19.27
N SER A 189 22.12 6.89 19.55
CA SER A 189 22.11 5.99 20.71
C SER A 189 23.27 4.99 20.69
N LEU A 190 23.65 4.46 19.51
CA LEU A 190 24.84 3.60 19.35
C LEU A 190 26.13 4.34 19.70
N GLY A 191 26.25 5.62 19.33
CA GLY A 191 27.39 6.44 19.74
C GLY A 191 27.49 6.57 21.27
N LEU A 192 26.36 6.80 21.95
CA LEU A 192 26.31 6.89 23.42
C LEU A 192 26.62 5.56 24.08
N LEU A 193 26.07 4.44 23.60
CA LEU A 193 26.35 3.10 24.15
C LEU A 193 27.79 2.66 23.97
N ARG A 194 28.45 3.04 22.88
CA ARG A 194 29.88 2.76 22.69
C ARG A 194 30.73 3.54 23.71
N ALA A 195 30.39 4.80 23.99
CA ALA A 195 31.05 5.55 25.07
C ALA A 195 30.73 4.95 26.46
N GLU A 196 29.53 4.43 26.67
CA GLU A 196 29.13 3.71 27.88
C GLU A 196 29.93 2.42 28.04
N GLN A 197 30.17 1.67 26.97
CA GLN A 197 31.01 0.47 26.97
C GLN A 197 32.44 0.79 27.43
N GLU A 198 33.05 1.84 26.88
CA GLU A 198 34.39 2.28 27.33
C GLU A 198 34.43 2.61 28.82
N SER A 199 33.35 3.21 29.37
CA SER A 199 33.29 3.51 30.80
C SER A 199 33.09 2.26 31.65
N ALA A 200 32.26 1.30 31.18
CA ALA A 200 32.02 0.01 31.84
C ALA A 200 33.32 -0.83 31.85
N ASP A 201 34.10 -0.86 30.75
CA ASP A 201 35.37 -1.54 30.65
C ASP A 201 36.40 -0.97 31.65
N LYS A 202 36.46 0.36 31.79
CA LYS A 202 37.34 1.04 32.77
C LYS A 202 36.94 0.66 34.19
N ILE A 203 35.63 0.64 34.52
CA ILE A 203 35.14 0.23 35.84
C ILE A 203 35.56 -1.22 36.13
N LEU A 204 35.36 -2.13 35.15
CA LEU A 204 35.75 -3.53 35.30
C LEU A 204 37.25 -3.70 35.55
N GLN A 205 38.11 -3.03 34.75
CA GLN A 205 39.58 -3.08 34.92
C GLN A 205 40.03 -2.59 36.30
N VAL A 206 39.48 -1.45 36.75
CA VAL A 206 39.80 -0.89 38.07
C VAL A 206 39.33 -1.80 39.20
N THR A 207 38.10 -2.33 39.09
CA THR A 207 37.54 -3.21 40.12
C THR A 207 38.27 -4.56 40.20
N ALA A 208 38.66 -5.16 39.07
CA ALA A 208 39.46 -6.39 39.01
C ALA A 208 40.88 -6.19 39.55
N GLY A 209 41.52 -5.04 39.27
CA GLY A 209 42.81 -4.70 39.83
C GLY A 209 42.76 -4.59 41.35
N ARG A 210 41.76 -3.91 41.91
CA ARG A 210 41.55 -3.78 43.36
C ARG A 210 41.21 -5.09 44.07
N GLU A 211 40.50 -5.98 43.40
CA GLU A 211 40.19 -7.33 43.91
C GLU A 211 41.46 -8.16 44.01
N SER A 212 42.32 -8.11 42.98
CA SER A 212 43.63 -8.81 43.01
C SER A 212 44.57 -8.32 44.12
N GLU A 213 44.42 -7.06 44.53
CA GLU A 213 45.15 -6.45 45.63
C GLU A 213 44.49 -6.67 47.01
N GLY A 214 43.31 -7.32 47.03
CA GLY A 214 42.55 -7.60 48.26
C GLY A 214 41.71 -6.44 48.80
N PHE A 215 41.57 -5.33 48.04
CA PHE A 215 40.80 -4.14 48.43
C PHE A 215 39.34 -4.15 48.00
N GLU A 216 38.94 -5.12 47.16
CA GLU A 216 37.55 -5.22 46.65
C GLU A 216 37.07 -6.68 46.77
N LEU A 217 35.76 -6.90 46.81
CA LEU A 217 35.16 -8.22 46.86
C LEU A 217 34.90 -8.75 45.42
N SER A 218 35.03 -10.07 45.22
CA SER A 218 34.79 -10.75 43.96
C SER A 218 33.34 -10.49 43.41
N ILE A 219 32.36 -10.25 44.29
CA ILE A 219 31.01 -9.90 43.91
C ILE A 219 30.95 -8.56 43.12
N GLU A 220 31.82 -7.61 43.44
CA GLU A 220 31.87 -6.32 42.74
C GLU A 220 32.47 -6.47 41.34
N VAL A 221 33.45 -7.36 41.15
CA VAL A 221 33.93 -7.72 39.81
C VAL A 221 32.79 -8.36 38.98
N THR A 222 32.04 -9.29 39.57
CA THR A 222 30.88 -9.89 38.87
C THR A 222 29.80 -8.87 38.51
N ARG A 223 29.58 -7.84 39.38
CA ARG A 223 28.64 -6.74 39.04
C ARG A 223 29.16 -5.90 37.88
N ALA A 224 30.45 -5.58 37.85
CA ALA A 224 31.04 -4.84 36.74
C ALA A 224 30.95 -5.62 35.42
N GLN A 225 31.25 -6.94 35.44
CA GLN A 225 31.06 -7.81 34.29
C GLN A 225 29.60 -7.87 33.79
N LEU A 226 28.63 -7.93 34.73
CA LEU A 226 27.24 -7.88 34.36
C LEU A 226 26.84 -6.58 33.66
N THR A 227 27.37 -5.44 34.15
CA THR A 227 27.11 -4.12 33.53
C THR A 227 27.67 -4.07 32.12
N GLU A 228 28.92 -4.49 31.93
CA GLU A 228 29.55 -4.58 30.60
C GLU A 228 28.72 -5.44 29.65
N ALA A 229 28.36 -6.67 30.07
CA ALA A 229 27.58 -7.60 29.26
C ALA A 229 26.21 -7.02 28.89
N GLN A 230 25.56 -6.25 29.78
CA GLN A 230 24.30 -5.56 29.48
C GLN A 230 24.45 -4.45 28.43
N VAL A 231 25.54 -3.70 28.49
CA VAL A 231 25.83 -2.66 27.48
C VAL A 231 26.09 -3.31 26.11
N VAL A 232 26.90 -4.37 26.06
CA VAL A 232 27.14 -5.12 24.82
C VAL A 232 25.84 -5.67 24.24
N GLN A 233 24.96 -6.24 25.08
CA GLN A 233 23.67 -6.73 24.64
C GLN A 233 22.82 -5.62 24.00
N ARG A 234 22.77 -4.43 24.61
CA ARG A 234 22.03 -3.27 24.08
C ARG A 234 22.61 -2.80 22.74
N ILE A 235 23.94 -2.76 22.60
CA ILE A 235 24.61 -2.42 21.34
C ILE A 235 24.16 -3.35 20.23
N LEU A 236 24.25 -4.68 20.43
CA LEU A 236 23.84 -5.67 19.43
C LEU A 236 22.35 -5.55 19.06
N GLN A 237 21.49 -5.23 20.03
CA GLN A 237 20.06 -5.00 19.75
C GLN A 237 19.85 -3.76 18.86
N LEU A 238 20.58 -2.66 19.11
CA LEU A 238 20.44 -1.46 18.31
C LEU A 238 21.11 -1.59 16.93
N GLU A 239 22.20 -2.33 16.81
CA GLU A 239 22.82 -2.65 15.52
C GLU A 239 21.85 -3.46 14.63
N GLY A 240 21.20 -4.49 15.21
CA GLY A 240 20.13 -5.22 14.49
C GLY A 240 18.97 -4.31 14.09
N ARG A 241 18.57 -3.35 14.94
CA ARG A 241 17.53 -2.37 14.60
C ARG A 241 17.98 -1.39 13.52
N GLN A 242 19.23 -0.97 13.53
CA GLN A 242 19.83 -0.14 12.48
C GLN A 242 19.73 -0.85 11.13
N ASP A 243 20.16 -2.11 11.07
CA ASP A 243 20.11 -2.91 9.84
C ASP A 243 18.69 -3.04 9.29
N GLU A 244 17.71 -3.32 10.16
CA GLU A 244 16.28 -3.38 9.75
C GLU A 244 15.79 -2.06 9.13
N LEU A 245 16.11 -0.93 9.78
CA LEU A 245 15.69 0.39 9.31
C LEU A 245 16.38 0.78 8.01
N GLU A 246 17.66 0.44 7.85
CA GLU A 246 18.40 0.68 6.62
C GLU A 246 17.85 -0.14 5.46
N VAL A 247 17.59 -1.44 5.66
CA VAL A 247 16.95 -2.31 4.64
C VAL A 247 15.59 -1.76 4.25
N PHE A 248 14.77 -1.36 5.24
CA PHE A 248 13.47 -0.79 4.99
C PHE A 248 13.56 0.52 4.18
N LEU A 249 14.43 1.45 4.57
CA LEU A 249 14.62 2.71 3.86
C LEU A 249 15.13 2.51 2.44
N ARG A 250 16.14 1.63 2.23
CA ARG A 250 16.65 1.30 0.89
C ARG A 250 15.52 0.80 -0.01
N ALA A 251 14.68 -0.11 0.50
CA ALA A 251 13.53 -0.62 -0.24
C ALA A 251 12.51 0.47 -0.57
N GLN A 252 12.23 1.40 0.35
CA GLN A 252 11.27 2.49 0.14
C GLN A 252 11.77 3.54 -0.85
N ILE A 253 13.05 3.91 -0.76
CA ILE A 253 13.64 4.96 -1.61
C ILE A 253 14.23 4.42 -2.93
N GLY A 254 14.22 3.09 -3.12
CA GLY A 254 14.67 2.45 -4.34
C GLY A 254 16.19 2.41 -4.54
N LEU A 255 16.97 2.39 -3.45
CA LEU A 255 18.41 2.19 -3.49
C LEU A 255 18.78 0.71 -3.54
N ALA A 256 19.96 0.40 -4.06
CA ALA A 256 20.52 -0.95 -4.02
C ALA A 256 20.75 -1.40 -2.57
N GLN A 257 20.68 -2.70 -2.30
CA GLN A 257 20.77 -3.25 -0.94
C GLN A 257 22.11 -2.91 -0.24
N ASP A 258 23.18 -2.80 -0.99
CA ASP A 258 24.53 -2.54 -0.46
C ASP A 258 24.91 -1.05 -0.45
N SER A 259 23.97 -0.15 -0.81
CA SER A 259 24.25 1.28 -0.80
C SER A 259 24.35 1.79 0.65
N PRO A 260 25.45 2.46 1.04
CA PRO A 260 25.52 3.07 2.36
C PRO A 260 24.52 4.22 2.48
N ILE A 261 23.90 4.33 3.65
CA ILE A 261 22.99 5.43 4.00
C ILE A 261 23.62 6.22 5.13
N GLU A 262 23.91 7.48 4.90
CA GLU A 262 24.29 8.40 5.95
C GLU A 262 23.13 9.36 6.20
N VAL A 263 22.58 9.32 7.41
CA VAL A 263 21.42 10.14 7.80
C VAL A 263 21.91 11.40 8.49
N LEU A 264 21.53 12.56 7.96
CA LEU A 264 21.72 13.82 8.69
C LEU A 264 20.60 13.97 9.72
N PRO A 265 20.94 14.21 11.00
CA PRO A 265 19.92 14.52 12.01
C PRO A 265 19.18 15.79 11.59
N GLU A 266 17.90 15.67 11.38
CA GLU A 266 17.05 16.78 10.97
C GLU A 266 15.78 16.78 11.83
N ASP A 267 15.42 17.95 12.37
CA ASP A 267 14.14 18.10 13.03
C ASP A 267 13.02 18.29 12.01
N LEU A 268 11.83 17.84 12.40
CA LEU A 268 10.63 18.13 11.59
C LEU A 268 10.45 19.65 11.47
N PRO A 269 10.07 20.16 10.28
CA PRO A 269 9.79 21.58 10.10
C PRO A 269 8.78 22.04 11.15
N GLY A 270 9.18 23.05 11.92
CA GLY A 270 8.35 23.62 12.99
C GLY A 270 7.05 24.17 12.40
N GLN A 271 5.93 23.63 12.87
CA GLN A 271 4.63 24.23 12.58
C GLN A 271 4.24 25.19 13.72
N ALA A 272 3.76 26.36 13.31
CA ALA A 272 3.11 27.27 14.27
C ALA A 272 2.00 26.51 15.02
N GLU A 273 1.94 26.68 16.32
CA GLU A 273 0.85 26.12 17.16
C GLU A 273 -0.50 26.61 16.62
N GLN A 274 -1.18 25.73 15.89
CA GLN A 274 -2.54 26.00 15.47
C GLN A 274 -3.49 25.59 16.59
N GLU A 275 -4.44 26.45 16.92
CA GLU A 275 -5.46 26.15 17.91
C GLU A 275 -6.26 24.90 17.54
N GLY A 276 -6.53 24.03 18.52
CA GLY A 276 -7.17 22.73 18.28
C GLY A 276 -8.54 22.79 17.61
N ALA A 277 -9.28 23.91 17.73
CA ALA A 277 -10.55 24.13 17.03
C ALA A 277 -10.35 24.29 15.51
N ASN A 278 -9.28 24.97 15.08
CA ASN A 278 -8.92 25.14 13.69
C ASN A 278 -8.49 23.79 13.06
N LEU A 279 -7.75 22.97 13.80
CA LEU A 279 -7.33 21.65 13.34
C LEU A 279 -8.51 20.70 13.05
N VAL A 280 -9.56 20.71 13.89
CA VAL A 280 -10.78 19.93 13.64
C VAL A 280 -11.48 20.40 12.36
N ALA A 281 -11.63 21.72 12.17
CA ALA A 281 -12.24 22.27 10.96
C ALA A 281 -11.44 21.90 9.70
N MET A 282 -10.11 21.94 9.77
CA MET A 282 -9.23 21.56 8.66
C MET A 282 -9.31 20.05 8.38
N ALA A 283 -9.35 19.19 9.41
CA ALA A 283 -9.51 17.76 9.25
C ALA A 283 -10.85 17.42 8.60
N MET A 284 -11.94 18.10 8.98
CA MET A 284 -13.25 17.91 8.37
C MET A 284 -13.28 18.21 6.87
N GLN A 285 -12.38 19.07 6.38
CA GLN A 285 -12.28 19.40 4.95
C GLN A 285 -11.28 18.53 4.20
N ASN A 286 -10.15 18.18 4.83
CA ASN A 286 -9.00 17.61 4.13
C ASN A 286 -8.74 16.13 4.49
N ASN A 287 -9.34 15.58 5.54
CA ASN A 287 -9.10 14.20 5.95
C ASN A 287 -9.52 13.21 4.85
N THR A 288 -8.59 12.37 4.43
CA THR A 288 -8.74 11.46 3.30
C THR A 288 -9.83 10.41 3.55
N SER A 289 -9.89 9.86 4.77
CA SER A 289 -10.91 8.85 5.13
C SER A 289 -12.33 9.43 5.10
N LEU A 290 -12.50 10.70 5.50
CA LEU A 290 -13.78 11.38 5.43
C LEU A 290 -14.21 11.65 3.99
N ARG A 291 -13.28 12.13 3.14
CA ARG A 291 -13.51 12.34 1.71
C ARG A 291 -13.87 11.05 0.99
N LEU A 292 -13.28 9.91 1.39
CA LEU A 292 -13.66 8.58 0.89
C LEU A 292 -15.09 8.22 1.25
N ALA A 293 -15.49 8.39 2.51
CA ALA A 293 -16.85 8.13 2.96
C ALA A 293 -17.88 9.03 2.24
N GLU A 294 -17.55 10.29 1.99
CA GLU A 294 -18.40 11.20 1.21
C GLU A 294 -18.53 10.77 -0.27
N ALA A 295 -17.45 10.28 -0.86
CA ALA A 295 -17.48 9.76 -2.22
C ALA A 295 -18.34 8.49 -2.33
N ASP A 296 -18.31 7.60 -1.30
CA ASP A 296 -19.18 6.42 -1.26
C ASP A 296 -20.66 6.82 -1.17
N VAL A 297 -21.02 7.77 -0.31
CA VAL A 297 -22.40 8.27 -0.24
C VAL A 297 -22.86 8.80 -1.60
N ARG A 298 -22.06 9.62 -2.30
CA ARG A 298 -22.39 10.09 -3.64
C ARG A 298 -22.56 8.94 -4.65
N ALA A 299 -21.70 7.92 -4.57
CA ALA A 299 -21.80 6.74 -5.42
C ALA A 299 -23.14 6.01 -5.21
N LYS A 300 -23.54 5.79 -3.94
CA LYS A 300 -24.81 5.15 -3.60
C LYS A 300 -26.04 6.01 -3.96
N GLU A 301 -25.94 7.32 -3.88
CA GLU A 301 -26.98 8.24 -4.35
C GLU A 301 -27.23 8.11 -5.86
N PHE A 302 -26.18 8.01 -6.67
CA PHE A 302 -26.33 7.78 -8.10
C PHE A 302 -26.91 6.42 -8.41
N ARG A 303 -26.52 5.38 -7.68
CA ARG A 303 -27.11 4.04 -7.81
C ARG A 303 -28.61 4.07 -7.53
N LEU A 304 -29.01 4.60 -6.37
CA LEU A 304 -30.40 4.70 -5.98
C LEU A 304 -31.24 5.50 -7.00
N LYS A 305 -30.68 6.61 -7.49
CA LYS A 305 -31.34 7.41 -8.53
C LYS A 305 -31.58 6.64 -9.81
N GLY A 306 -30.63 5.80 -10.22
CA GLY A 306 -30.75 4.92 -11.38
C GLY A 306 -31.83 3.85 -11.15
N GLU A 307 -31.78 3.16 -9.99
CA GLU A 307 -32.75 2.10 -9.68
C GLU A 307 -34.17 2.62 -9.52
N LYS A 308 -34.38 3.81 -8.90
CA LYS A 308 -35.73 4.44 -8.84
C LYS A 308 -36.33 4.73 -10.22
N ARG A 309 -35.48 4.97 -11.22
CA ARG A 309 -35.86 5.17 -12.60
C ARG A 309 -35.93 3.86 -13.41
N GLY A 310 -35.72 2.70 -12.77
CA GLY A 310 -35.79 1.40 -13.39
C GLY A 310 -37.19 1.00 -13.90
N PHE A 311 -38.22 1.79 -13.56
CA PHE A 311 -39.59 1.65 -14.12
C PHE A 311 -39.77 2.42 -15.45
N PHE A 312 -38.79 3.24 -15.85
CA PHE A 312 -38.82 3.91 -17.14
C PHE A 312 -38.46 2.93 -18.26
N PRO A 313 -38.93 3.20 -19.51
CA PRO A 313 -38.59 2.36 -20.64
C PRO A 313 -37.10 2.33 -20.87
N THR A 314 -36.54 1.17 -21.18
CA THR A 314 -35.21 1.03 -21.76
C THR A 314 -35.32 1.08 -23.28
N LEU A 315 -34.33 1.71 -23.91
CA LEU A 315 -34.24 1.87 -25.35
C LEU A 315 -32.88 1.37 -25.83
N GLN A 316 -32.90 0.35 -26.69
CA GLN A 316 -31.71 -0.24 -27.28
C GLN A 316 -31.79 -0.19 -28.80
N LEU A 317 -30.72 0.25 -29.45
CA LEU A 317 -30.54 0.10 -30.89
C LEU A 317 -29.88 -1.24 -31.18
N VAL A 318 -30.51 -2.04 -32.03
CA VAL A 318 -29.98 -3.32 -32.48
C VAL A 318 -30.03 -3.36 -34.00
N SER A 319 -28.89 -3.68 -34.62
CA SER A 319 -28.86 -3.96 -36.06
C SER A 319 -28.03 -5.20 -36.30
N VAL A 320 -28.56 -6.11 -37.11
CA VAL A 320 -27.90 -7.36 -37.44
C VAL A 320 -27.87 -7.54 -38.94
N TYR A 321 -26.68 -7.68 -39.50
CA TYR A 321 -26.47 -8.16 -40.84
C TYR A 321 -26.01 -9.60 -40.79
N SER A 322 -26.66 -10.51 -41.53
CA SER A 322 -26.33 -11.93 -41.59
C SER A 322 -26.25 -12.44 -43.03
N LEU A 323 -25.14 -13.05 -43.37
CA LEU A 323 -25.02 -13.87 -44.58
C LEU A 323 -25.33 -15.33 -44.20
N LEU A 324 -26.52 -15.80 -44.48
CA LEU A 324 -26.99 -17.11 -44.08
C LEU A 324 -26.29 -18.24 -44.82
N GLY A 325 -25.90 -19.27 -44.07
CA GLY A 325 -25.29 -20.48 -44.59
C GLY A 325 -26.27 -21.45 -45.21
N ARG A 326 -25.81 -22.36 -46.05
CA ARG A 326 -26.62 -23.52 -46.43
C ARG A 326 -26.75 -24.52 -45.28
N PHE A 327 -27.94 -25.01 -45.04
CA PHE A 327 -28.23 -26.04 -44.05
C PHE A 327 -29.16 -27.08 -44.66
N ASN A 328 -29.48 -28.18 -43.98
CA ASN A 328 -30.22 -29.32 -44.49
C ASN A 328 -31.60 -28.95 -45.10
N ASN A 329 -32.31 -27.92 -44.56
CA ASN A 329 -33.60 -27.48 -45.07
C ASN A 329 -33.53 -26.21 -45.94
N TYR A 330 -32.34 -25.88 -46.48
CA TYR A 330 -32.08 -24.60 -47.13
C TYR A 330 -33.10 -24.29 -48.26
N ASP A 331 -33.32 -25.25 -49.18
CA ASP A 331 -34.16 -25.04 -50.37
C ASP A 331 -35.64 -24.90 -50.04
N GLN A 332 -36.11 -25.44 -48.92
CA GLN A 332 -37.49 -25.24 -48.44
C GLN A 332 -37.64 -23.87 -47.76
N PHE A 333 -36.64 -23.47 -46.97
CA PHE A 333 -36.73 -22.26 -46.21
C PHE A 333 -36.44 -21.00 -47.03
N PHE A 334 -35.48 -21.05 -47.97
CA PHE A 334 -35.10 -19.90 -48.78
C PHE A 334 -35.83 -19.72 -50.10
N LYS A 335 -36.89 -20.47 -50.40
CA LYS A 335 -37.73 -20.18 -51.58
C LYS A 335 -38.29 -18.76 -51.56
N THR A 336 -38.48 -18.18 -50.38
CA THR A 336 -39.10 -16.86 -50.14
C THR A 336 -38.19 -15.89 -49.38
N PHE A 337 -37.04 -16.32 -48.87
CA PHE A 337 -36.13 -15.50 -48.06
C PHE A 337 -34.81 -15.22 -48.77
N GLN A 338 -34.31 -14.02 -48.59
CA GLN A 338 -32.98 -13.67 -49.15
C GLN A 338 -31.87 -14.19 -48.25
N ARG A 339 -30.78 -14.70 -48.89
CA ARG A 339 -29.60 -15.16 -48.15
C ARG A 339 -28.90 -14.03 -47.41
N ASN A 340 -28.89 -12.82 -47.94
CA ASN A 340 -28.44 -11.61 -47.28
C ASN A 340 -29.57 -11.05 -46.44
N ASN A 341 -29.45 -11.11 -45.15
CA ASN A 341 -30.46 -10.62 -44.21
C ASN A 341 -29.96 -9.43 -43.43
N PHE A 342 -30.69 -8.33 -43.47
CA PHE A 342 -30.39 -7.13 -42.69
C PHE A 342 -31.61 -6.76 -41.85
N ASN A 343 -31.44 -6.77 -40.55
CA ASN A 343 -32.42 -6.34 -39.57
C ASN A 343 -31.87 -5.11 -38.83
N ALA A 344 -32.63 -4.03 -38.79
CA ALA A 344 -32.33 -2.89 -37.94
C ALA A 344 -33.61 -2.50 -37.21
N GLY A 345 -33.46 -2.27 -35.91
CA GLY A 345 -34.63 -1.99 -35.08
C GLY A 345 -34.26 -1.27 -33.81
N ILE A 346 -35.27 -0.70 -33.21
CA ILE A 346 -35.23 -0.11 -31.87
C ILE A 346 -36.02 -1.04 -30.97
N GLN A 347 -35.37 -1.58 -29.97
CA GLN A 347 -36.03 -2.38 -28.95
C GLN A 347 -36.36 -1.48 -27.77
N VAL A 348 -37.69 -1.43 -27.46
CA VAL A 348 -38.21 -0.71 -26.31
C VAL A 348 -38.77 -1.72 -25.32
N GLN A 349 -38.32 -1.67 -24.09
CA GLN A 349 -38.81 -2.53 -23.02
C GLN A 349 -39.19 -1.68 -21.81
N MET A 350 -40.40 -1.84 -21.31
CA MET A 350 -40.89 -1.13 -20.12
C MET A 350 -41.47 -2.13 -19.12
N PRO A 351 -40.97 -2.17 -17.88
CA PRO A 351 -41.52 -3.00 -16.85
C PRO A 351 -42.85 -2.39 -16.32
N LEU A 352 -43.96 -2.96 -16.69
CA LEU A 352 -45.29 -2.54 -16.17
C LEU A 352 -45.46 -2.95 -14.70
N PHE A 353 -44.98 -4.14 -14.36
CA PHE A 353 -44.91 -4.68 -13.01
C PHE A 353 -43.63 -5.48 -12.88
N SER A 354 -42.75 -5.09 -11.91
CA SER A 354 -41.49 -5.79 -11.66
C SER A 354 -41.20 -5.81 -10.15
N ALA A 355 -41.40 -6.97 -9.53
CA ALA A 355 -41.01 -7.20 -8.16
C ALA A 355 -39.49 -7.06 -7.98
N ARG A 356 -38.70 -7.46 -9.00
CA ARG A 356 -37.24 -7.33 -9.03
C ARG A 356 -36.79 -5.86 -8.97
N THR A 357 -37.38 -5.00 -9.80
CA THR A 357 -37.09 -3.56 -9.80
C THR A 357 -37.39 -2.95 -8.44
N LYS A 358 -38.54 -3.30 -7.83
CA LYS A 358 -38.90 -2.83 -6.50
C LYS A 358 -37.86 -3.29 -5.44
N ALA A 359 -37.43 -4.54 -5.50
CA ALA A 359 -36.42 -5.08 -4.60
C ALA A 359 -35.06 -4.38 -4.77
N ASN A 360 -34.66 -4.12 -6.03
CA ASN A 360 -33.40 -3.39 -6.31
C ASN A 360 -33.43 -1.96 -5.75
N VAL A 361 -34.56 -1.26 -5.87
CA VAL A 361 -34.73 0.08 -5.26
C VAL A 361 -34.61 -0.01 -3.75
N GLY A 362 -35.24 -0.98 -3.10
CA GLY A 362 -35.14 -1.19 -1.66
C GLY A 362 -33.69 -1.48 -1.21
N LEU A 363 -32.98 -2.36 -1.93
CA LEU A 363 -31.59 -2.66 -1.66
C LEU A 363 -30.69 -1.41 -1.82
N ALA A 364 -30.88 -0.63 -2.88
CA ALA A 364 -30.11 0.58 -3.12
C ALA A 364 -30.38 1.66 -2.05
N ASP A 365 -31.62 1.74 -1.55
CA ASP A 365 -32.01 2.69 -0.49
C ASP A 365 -31.34 2.33 0.84
N VAL A 366 -31.40 1.05 1.25
CA VAL A 366 -30.72 0.56 2.46
C VAL A 366 -29.19 0.74 2.37
N ASN A 367 -28.59 0.48 1.20
CA ASN A 367 -27.17 0.71 0.98
C ASN A 367 -26.77 2.19 1.14
N LEU A 368 -27.61 3.10 0.65
CA LEU A 368 -27.39 4.54 0.86
C LEU A 368 -27.52 4.94 2.32
N GLU A 369 -28.52 4.40 3.02
CA GLU A 369 -28.71 4.65 4.45
C GLU A 369 -27.49 4.16 5.27
N ALA A 370 -26.99 2.95 4.97
CA ALA A 370 -25.79 2.40 5.57
C ALA A 370 -24.56 3.29 5.31
N SER A 371 -24.36 3.78 4.08
CA SER A 371 -23.26 4.69 3.75
C SER A 371 -23.36 6.04 4.49
N LYS A 372 -24.58 6.59 4.62
CA LYS A 372 -24.82 7.83 5.41
C LYS A 372 -24.51 7.63 6.89
N ALA A 373 -24.90 6.51 7.47
CA ALA A 373 -24.59 6.16 8.85
C ALA A 373 -23.07 6.01 9.05
N SER A 374 -22.38 5.34 8.12
CA SER A 374 -20.92 5.21 8.10
C SER A 374 -20.24 6.58 8.03
N LEU A 375 -20.69 7.48 7.16
CA LEU A 375 -20.17 8.85 7.08
C LEU A 375 -20.35 9.61 8.40
N SER A 376 -21.53 9.50 9.04
CA SER A 376 -21.78 10.13 10.34
C SER A 376 -20.82 9.62 11.42
N ASN A 377 -20.63 8.30 11.49
CA ASN A 377 -19.67 7.69 12.42
C ASN A 377 -18.24 8.16 12.14
N LYS A 378 -17.86 8.23 10.86
CA LYS A 378 -16.50 8.69 10.46
C LYS A 378 -16.25 10.15 10.86
N LYS A 379 -17.26 11.03 10.80
CA LYS A 379 -17.16 12.42 11.29
C LYS A 379 -16.89 12.48 12.79
N ILE A 380 -17.56 11.63 13.56
CA ILE A 380 -17.33 11.54 15.02
C ILE A 380 -15.92 11.02 15.29
N GLU A 381 -15.52 9.94 14.61
CA GLU A 381 -14.19 9.31 14.74
C GLU A 381 -13.08 10.32 14.44
N VAL A 382 -13.12 10.99 13.29
CA VAL A 382 -12.11 11.98 12.90
C VAL A 382 -12.03 13.13 13.91
N THR A 383 -13.18 13.60 14.41
CA THR A 383 -13.19 14.64 15.46
C THR A 383 -12.53 14.18 16.75
N ALA A 384 -12.81 12.94 17.17
CA ALA A 384 -12.21 12.35 18.36
C ALA A 384 -10.70 12.15 18.16
N ASP A 385 -10.28 11.61 17.00
CA ASP A 385 -8.89 11.36 16.66
C ASP A 385 -8.05 12.65 16.65
N VAL A 386 -8.54 13.72 16.03
CA VAL A 386 -7.84 15.01 16.02
C VAL A 386 -7.63 15.52 17.43
N ARG A 387 -8.67 15.47 18.28
CA ARG A 387 -8.57 15.91 19.67
C ARG A 387 -7.60 15.04 20.47
N GLN A 388 -7.64 13.73 20.28
CA GLN A 388 -6.74 12.78 20.93
C GLN A 388 -5.29 13.03 20.50
N LYS A 389 -5.01 13.12 19.18
CA LYS A 389 -3.67 13.37 18.67
C LYS A 389 -3.12 14.74 19.09
N THR A 390 -3.98 15.78 19.15
CA THR A 390 -3.58 17.09 19.68
C THR A 390 -3.16 17.01 21.16
N ARG A 391 -3.91 16.27 21.99
CA ARG A 391 -3.53 16.04 23.39
C ARG A 391 -2.25 15.23 23.51
N SER A 392 -2.09 14.20 22.67
CA SER A 392 -0.87 13.37 22.64
C SER A 392 0.36 14.21 22.29
N VAL A 393 0.29 15.12 21.31
CA VAL A 393 1.42 16.03 21.01
C VAL A 393 1.79 16.85 22.24
N ARG A 394 0.82 17.48 22.92
CA ARG A 394 1.08 18.28 24.15
C ARG A 394 1.67 17.44 25.28
N GLU A 395 1.18 16.19 25.45
CA GLU A 395 1.72 15.26 26.44
C GLU A 395 3.19 14.92 26.12
N LYS A 396 3.50 14.64 24.84
CA LYS A 396 4.88 14.31 24.41
C LYS A 396 5.80 15.54 24.45
N ASP A 397 5.27 16.74 24.21
CA ASP A 397 6.03 18.00 24.43
C ASP A 397 6.42 18.15 25.90
N ALA A 398 5.51 17.94 26.82
CA ALA A 398 5.78 17.98 28.25
C ALA A 398 6.78 16.89 28.68
N ALA A 399 6.63 15.65 28.15
CA ALA A 399 7.58 14.57 28.42
C ALA A 399 8.98 14.85 27.90
N LYS A 400 9.11 15.46 26.71
CA LYS A 400 10.42 15.91 26.16
C LYS A 400 11.06 16.96 27.06
N GLU A 401 10.27 17.91 27.58
CA GLU A 401 10.81 18.96 28.47
C GLU A 401 11.28 18.37 29.81
N VAL A 402 10.55 17.40 30.38
CA VAL A 402 11.00 16.68 31.58
C VAL A 402 12.33 15.96 31.30
N ALA A 403 12.42 15.19 30.22
CA ALA A 403 13.64 14.47 29.86
C ALA A 403 14.83 15.42 29.58
N ARG A 404 14.57 16.61 29.01
CA ARG A 404 15.57 17.65 28.81
C ARG A 404 16.15 18.16 30.14
N LEU A 405 15.25 18.42 31.11
CA LEU A 405 15.67 18.89 32.45
C LEU A 405 16.41 17.81 33.24
N GLU A 406 15.96 16.55 33.15
CA GLU A 406 16.66 15.42 33.76
C GLU A 406 18.08 15.22 33.18
N LEU A 407 18.22 15.37 31.85
CA LEU A 407 19.52 15.34 31.19
C LEU A 407 20.41 16.50 31.66
N GLN A 408 19.87 17.71 31.71
CA GLN A 408 20.60 18.87 32.20
C GLN A 408 21.09 18.68 33.63
N LEU A 409 20.25 18.10 34.50
CA LEU A 409 20.66 17.78 35.89
C LEU A 409 21.82 16.75 35.90
N ALA A 410 21.69 15.65 35.15
CA ALA A 410 22.71 14.63 35.09
C ALA A 410 24.05 15.19 34.56
N GLN A 411 24.03 16.10 33.58
CA GLN A 411 25.23 16.80 33.10
C GLN A 411 25.87 17.67 34.17
N GLN A 412 25.10 18.37 34.99
CA GLN A 412 25.57 19.13 36.12
C GLN A 412 26.19 18.23 37.19
N ASP A 413 25.58 17.09 37.50
CA ASP A 413 26.10 16.10 38.44
C ASP A 413 27.46 15.55 37.98
N VAL A 414 27.60 15.20 36.69
CA VAL A 414 28.91 14.77 36.13
C VAL A 414 29.98 15.86 36.30
N ALA A 415 29.65 17.12 36.02
CA ALA A 415 30.59 18.23 36.19
C ALA A 415 31.04 18.41 37.64
N VAL A 416 30.10 18.31 38.60
CA VAL A 416 30.41 18.39 40.04
C VAL A 416 31.27 17.21 40.48
N PHE A 417 30.93 15.98 40.10
CA PHE A 417 31.70 14.80 40.47
C PHE A 417 33.08 14.80 39.87
N GLN A 418 33.22 15.31 38.64
CA GLN A 418 34.51 15.44 37.99
C GLN A 418 35.42 16.48 38.70
N SER A 419 34.87 17.60 39.19
CA SER A 419 35.57 18.58 40.02
C SER A 419 36.01 17.98 41.36
N GLN A 420 35.12 17.25 42.06
CA GLN A 420 35.43 16.58 43.32
C GLN A 420 36.50 15.49 43.16
N TYR A 421 36.49 14.78 42.01
CA TYR A 421 37.52 13.80 41.70
C TYR A 421 38.87 14.45 41.48
N SER A 422 38.92 15.59 40.76
CA SER A 422 40.19 16.34 40.55
C SER A 422 40.78 16.91 41.87
N GLU A 423 39.90 17.17 42.86
CA GLU A 423 40.30 17.59 44.21
C GLU A 423 40.69 16.41 45.14
N GLY A 424 40.63 15.15 44.64
CA GLY A 424 40.91 13.95 45.42
C GLY A 424 39.84 13.57 46.44
N LYS A 425 38.64 14.18 46.37
CA LYS A 425 37.52 13.96 47.33
C LYS A 425 36.61 12.81 46.92
N LEU A 426 36.67 12.39 45.69
CA LEU A 426 35.83 11.33 45.12
C LEU A 426 36.69 10.30 44.36
N ASN A 427 36.22 9.08 44.27
CA ASN A 427 36.89 8.05 43.48
C ASN A 427 36.40 8.04 42.02
N LEU A 428 37.19 7.45 41.11
CA LEU A 428 36.87 7.36 39.69
C LEU A 428 35.54 6.63 39.42
N ARG A 429 35.23 5.62 40.22
CA ARG A 429 33.99 4.80 40.09
C ARG A 429 32.72 5.64 40.18
N GLU A 430 32.70 6.63 41.09
CA GLU A 430 31.50 7.52 41.23
C GLU A 430 31.36 8.46 40.02
N VAL A 431 32.49 8.95 39.45
CA VAL A 431 32.45 9.75 38.21
C VAL A 431 31.93 8.94 37.03
N GLU A 432 32.43 7.72 36.85
CA GLU A 432 31.96 6.85 35.75
C GLU A 432 30.50 6.43 35.93
N LYS A 433 30.04 6.19 37.17
CA LYS A 433 28.65 5.94 37.48
C LYS A 433 27.76 7.14 37.12
N ALA A 434 28.20 8.37 37.39
CA ALA A 434 27.49 9.58 37.00
C ALA A 434 27.40 9.70 35.47
N ARG A 435 28.46 9.34 34.73
CA ARG A 435 28.49 9.31 33.26
C ARG A 435 27.50 8.27 32.69
N LEU A 436 27.44 7.08 33.30
CA LEU A 436 26.45 6.08 32.93
C LEU A 436 25.01 6.65 33.07
N THR A 437 24.74 7.34 34.19
CA THR A 437 23.44 8.00 34.40
C THR A 437 23.17 9.09 33.37
N GLU A 438 24.19 9.91 33.03
CA GLU A 438 24.04 10.92 31.96
C GLU A 438 23.68 10.27 30.62
N ASN A 439 24.36 9.19 30.23
CA ASN A 439 24.08 8.46 29.00
C ASN A 439 22.65 7.90 28.98
N GLU A 440 22.16 7.36 30.11
CA GLU A 440 20.76 6.90 30.26
C GLU A 440 19.78 8.06 30.06
N ARG A 441 20.07 9.26 30.60
CA ARG A 441 19.24 10.47 30.43
C ARG A 441 19.29 10.99 29.00
N TRP A 442 20.43 10.90 28.33
CA TRP A 442 20.55 11.18 26.89
C TRP A 442 19.64 10.27 26.07
N MET A 443 19.65 8.96 26.30
CA MET A 443 18.78 8.02 25.59
C MET A 443 17.31 8.33 25.85
N ALA A 444 16.93 8.62 27.11
CA ALA A 444 15.55 9.00 27.45
C ALA A 444 15.12 10.30 26.73
N TYR A 445 16.01 11.28 26.60
CA TYR A 445 15.74 12.52 25.86
C TYR A 445 15.56 12.27 24.35
N LEU A 446 16.37 11.40 23.74
CA LEU A 446 16.23 11.00 22.35
C LEU A 446 14.90 10.26 22.10
N ASP A 447 14.54 9.36 23.01
CA ASP A 447 13.26 8.64 22.94
C ASP A 447 12.07 9.58 23.07
N ALA A 448 12.10 10.54 24.00
CA ALA A 448 11.04 11.54 24.18
C ALA A 448 10.95 12.46 22.94
N THR A 449 12.09 12.84 22.34
CA THR A 449 12.13 13.65 21.12
C THR A 449 11.53 12.92 19.95
N PHE A 450 11.89 11.64 19.74
CA PHE A 450 11.32 10.81 18.71
C PHE A 450 9.81 10.59 18.89
N ALA A 451 9.37 10.30 20.12
CA ALA A 451 7.95 10.12 20.44
C ALA A 451 7.13 11.39 20.15
N ARG A 452 7.68 12.57 20.41
CA ARG A 452 7.08 13.85 20.05
C ARG A 452 6.96 14.03 18.54
N GLN A 453 8.03 13.76 17.79
CA GLN A 453 8.04 13.85 16.33
C GLN A 453 7.03 12.88 15.69
N GLN A 454 6.94 11.67 16.22
CA GLN A 454 5.94 10.68 15.81
C GLN A 454 4.52 11.18 16.05
N ALA A 455 4.22 11.71 17.24
CA ALA A 455 2.90 12.26 17.55
C ALA A 455 2.53 13.45 16.63
N GLN A 456 3.50 14.28 16.28
CA GLN A 456 3.32 15.40 15.35
C GLN A 456 3.01 14.92 13.92
N LEU A 457 3.73 13.93 13.40
CA LEU A 457 3.44 13.33 12.08
C LEU A 457 2.03 12.71 12.02
N GLU A 458 1.64 12.01 13.08
CA GLU A 458 0.30 11.43 13.21
C GLU A 458 -0.80 12.50 13.22
N LEU A 459 -0.58 13.61 13.93
CA LEU A 459 -1.51 14.73 13.95
C LEU A 459 -1.65 15.35 12.56
N LEU A 460 -0.55 15.58 11.84
CA LEU A 460 -0.54 16.10 10.48
C LEU A 460 -1.28 15.19 9.52
N ARG A 461 -1.12 13.88 9.65
CA ARG A 461 -1.84 12.88 8.86
C ARG A 461 -3.34 12.97 9.07
N VAL A 462 -3.80 12.95 10.32
CA VAL A 462 -5.24 13.00 10.64
C VAL A 462 -5.86 14.34 10.25
N ALA A 463 -5.10 15.44 10.38
CA ALA A 463 -5.52 16.77 9.94
C ALA A 463 -5.52 16.96 8.40
N GLY A 464 -4.97 16.00 7.63
CA GLY A 464 -4.86 16.08 6.18
C GLY A 464 -3.90 17.18 5.70
N GLN A 465 -2.83 17.45 6.46
CA GLN A 465 -1.87 18.52 6.19
C GLN A 465 -0.51 18.05 5.67
N LEU A 466 -0.27 16.74 5.60
CA LEU A 466 1.03 16.19 5.19
C LEU A 466 1.49 16.74 3.82
N ASN A 467 0.57 16.87 2.87
CA ASN A 467 0.91 17.40 1.54
C ASN A 467 1.41 18.85 1.55
N LYS A 468 1.00 19.67 2.54
CA LYS A 468 1.42 21.08 2.61
C LYS A 468 2.82 21.25 3.20
N VAL A 469 3.26 20.29 3.97
CA VAL A 469 4.58 20.32 4.65
C VAL A 469 5.69 19.84 3.71
N TRP A 470 5.36 18.96 2.76
CA TRP A 470 6.33 18.28 1.91
C TRP A 470 6.21 18.65 0.40
N GLN A 471 5.38 19.61 0.05
CA GLN A 471 5.39 20.29 -1.25
C GLN A 471 6.40 21.44 -1.23
#